data_33adb482fbb62d7457fd9a018809558c
#
_entry.id   33adb482fbb62d7457fd9a018809558c
#
_cell.length_a   1.000
_cell.length_b   1.000
_cell.length_c   1.000
_cell.angle_alpha   90.00
_cell.angle_beta   90.00
_cell.angle_gamma   90.00
#
_symmetry.space_group_name_H-M   'P 1'
#
loop_
_entity.id
_entity.type
_entity.pdbx_description
1 polymer ?
#
loop_
_entity_poly.entity_id
_entity_poly.type
_entity_poly.pdbx_seq_one_letter_code
_entity_poly.pdbx_strand_id
1 'polypeptide(L)'
;MSDIKSSVSIVIPHWNNVDVLSECLESISNTNFENFETIVVDNASTDNSVASVRSNYPNVKLIENDKNYGYAGGCNIGAEAASGDFLIFLNNDTVQEKDWISNLIKTINSDDKIAAVQPKILNYYDRNVFDYAGGSGGHMDIYCFPFAR
;
A
#
# COMPACT_ATOMS: atom_id res chain seq x y z
N MET A 1 -24.33 -15.09 6.53
CA MET A 1 -23.20 -14.82 5.62
C MET A 1 -21.97 -14.95 6.48
N SER A 2 -21.14 -15.96 6.26
CA SER A 2 -19.91 -16.16 7.02
C SER A 2 -19.02 -14.94 6.74
N ASP A 3 -18.64 -14.22 7.80
CA ASP A 3 -17.56 -13.25 7.73
C ASP A 3 -16.31 -14.00 7.27
N ILE A 4 -16.04 -13.96 5.97
CA ILE A 4 -14.75 -14.41 5.43
C ILE A 4 -13.75 -13.41 6.01
N LYS A 5 -13.03 -13.88 7.01
CA LYS A 5 -12.02 -13.11 7.72
C LYS A 5 -10.78 -13.02 6.82
N SER A 6 -10.94 -12.35 5.66
CA SER A 6 -9.85 -12.11 4.71
C SER A 6 -8.69 -11.44 5.41
N SER A 7 -7.49 -11.97 5.23
CA SER A 7 -6.27 -11.35 5.74
C SER A 7 -5.59 -10.53 4.64
N VAL A 8 -4.97 -9.42 5.04
CA VAL A 8 -4.36 -8.47 4.10
C VAL A 8 -2.91 -8.21 4.49
N SER A 9 -2.00 -8.27 3.51
CA SER A 9 -0.64 -7.80 3.67
C SER A 9 -0.44 -6.49 2.90
N ILE A 10 -0.05 -5.44 3.60
CA ILE A 10 0.28 -4.13 3.02
C ILE A 10 1.79 -4.08 2.84
N VAL A 11 2.25 -3.99 1.60
CA VAL A 11 3.67 -3.93 1.23
C VAL A 11 4.02 -2.49 0.83
N ILE A 12 4.98 -1.90 1.53
CA ILE A 12 5.41 -0.51 1.37
C ILE A 12 6.90 -0.49 1.03
N PRO A 13 7.29 -0.43 -0.25
CA PRO A 13 8.67 -0.13 -0.61
C PRO A 13 9.03 1.29 -0.18
N HIS A 14 10.18 1.44 0.48
CA HIS A 14 10.61 2.72 1.04
C HIS A 14 12.09 2.99 0.72
N TRP A 15 12.40 4.25 0.49
CA TRP A 15 13.76 4.74 0.38
C TRP A 15 13.85 6.21 0.78
N ASN A 16 14.43 6.46 1.96
CA ASN A 16 14.56 7.80 2.56
C ASN A 16 13.23 8.54 2.79
N ASN A 17 13.31 9.71 3.42
CA ASN A 17 12.18 10.55 3.82
C ASN A 17 11.33 9.95 4.93
N VAL A 18 11.92 9.90 6.14
CA VAL A 18 11.31 9.33 7.35
C VAL A 18 9.97 9.99 7.72
N ASP A 19 9.80 11.30 7.45
CA ASP A 19 8.58 12.02 7.82
C ASP A 19 7.38 11.56 6.98
N VAL A 20 7.59 11.38 5.69
CA VAL A 20 6.57 10.88 4.74
C VAL A 20 6.17 9.44 5.10
N LEU A 21 7.15 8.56 5.37
CA LEU A 21 6.84 7.20 5.81
C LEU A 21 6.08 7.18 7.13
N SER A 22 6.45 8.04 8.08
CA SER A 22 5.79 8.10 9.38
C SER A 22 4.32 8.52 9.26
N GLU A 23 4.01 9.51 8.43
CA GLU A 23 2.64 9.94 8.16
C GLU A 23 1.81 8.81 7.51
N CYS A 24 2.38 8.09 6.55
CA CYS A 24 1.76 6.94 5.93
C CYS A 24 1.44 5.85 6.98
N LEU A 25 2.42 5.46 7.80
CA LEU A 25 2.25 4.43 8.82
C LEU A 25 1.25 4.83 9.91
N GLU A 26 1.23 6.10 10.31
CA GLU A 26 0.24 6.62 11.24
C GLU A 26 -1.19 6.51 10.67
N SER A 27 -1.39 6.83 9.39
CA SER A 27 -2.69 6.69 8.75
C SER A 27 -3.15 5.23 8.67
N ILE A 28 -2.23 4.29 8.41
CA ILE A 28 -2.50 2.85 8.42
C ILE A 28 -2.89 2.38 9.82
N SER A 29 -2.21 2.85 10.87
CA SER A 29 -2.51 2.47 12.25
C SER A 29 -3.92 2.88 12.70
N ASN A 30 -4.51 3.89 12.05
CA ASN A 30 -5.87 4.38 12.29
C ASN A 30 -6.95 3.66 11.46
N THR A 31 -6.59 2.61 10.72
CA THR A 31 -7.52 1.83 9.88
C THR A 31 -8.49 1.00 10.72
N ASN A 32 -9.76 0.96 10.32
CA ASN A 32 -10.82 0.20 11.00
C ASN A 32 -10.83 -1.31 10.65
N PHE A 33 -9.82 -1.82 9.94
CA PHE A 33 -9.70 -3.22 9.56
C PHE A 33 -8.76 -3.94 10.53
N GLU A 34 -9.14 -5.10 11.06
CA GLU A 34 -8.37 -5.76 12.13
C GLU A 34 -7.35 -6.81 11.63
N ASN A 35 -7.66 -7.49 10.52
CA ASN A 35 -6.89 -8.64 10.07
C ASN A 35 -5.89 -8.27 8.97
N PHE A 36 -4.91 -7.45 9.30
CA PHE A 36 -3.85 -7.08 8.36
C PHE A 36 -2.46 -7.07 9.01
N GLU A 37 -1.44 -7.20 8.19
CA GLU A 37 -0.05 -6.92 8.51
C GLU A 37 0.49 -5.79 7.62
N THR A 38 1.46 -5.05 8.14
CA THR A 38 2.20 -4.03 7.38
C THR A 38 3.65 -4.45 7.25
N ILE A 39 4.16 -4.45 6.03
CA ILE A 39 5.52 -4.82 5.67
C ILE A 39 6.19 -3.62 5.01
N VAL A 40 7.14 -3.00 5.69
CA VAL A 40 8.00 -1.97 5.11
C VAL A 40 9.25 -2.64 4.55
N VAL A 41 9.53 -2.43 3.28
CA VAL A 41 10.74 -2.90 2.61
C VAL A 41 11.65 -1.71 2.39
N ASP A 42 12.62 -1.56 3.27
CA ASP A 42 13.61 -0.48 3.20
C ASP A 42 14.68 -0.78 2.14
N ASN A 43 14.76 0.06 1.14
CA ASN A 43 15.70 -0.07 0.02
C ASN A 43 17.05 0.61 0.31
N ALA A 44 17.66 0.27 1.45
CA ALA A 44 18.91 0.83 1.93
C ALA A 44 18.84 2.34 2.15
N SER A 45 17.89 2.80 2.93
CA SER A 45 17.79 4.20 3.36
C SER A 45 19.03 4.62 4.16
N THR A 46 19.43 5.87 3.98
CA THR A 46 20.57 6.46 4.67
C THR A 46 20.18 7.49 5.73
N ASP A 47 18.88 7.73 5.86
CA ASP A 47 18.30 8.62 6.87
C ASP A 47 17.86 7.82 8.12
N ASN A 48 17.04 8.43 8.96
CA ASN A 48 16.59 7.83 10.21
C ASN A 48 15.36 6.90 10.06
N SER A 49 14.96 6.53 8.84
CA SER A 49 13.73 5.75 8.56
C SER A 49 13.72 4.41 9.27
N VAL A 50 14.77 3.62 9.14
CA VAL A 50 14.90 2.30 9.79
C VAL A 50 14.77 2.40 11.30
N ALA A 51 15.49 3.33 11.93
CA ALA A 51 15.45 3.51 13.37
C ALA A 51 14.07 3.98 13.85
N SER A 52 13.41 4.85 13.08
CA SER A 52 12.06 5.33 13.37
C SER A 52 11.03 4.19 13.32
N VAL A 53 11.05 3.36 12.26
CA VAL A 53 10.14 2.21 12.15
C VAL A 53 10.31 1.26 13.32
N ARG A 54 11.54 0.89 13.66
CA ARG A 54 11.81 -0.02 14.78
C ARG A 54 11.33 0.50 16.14
N SER A 55 11.46 1.82 16.36
CA SER A 55 11.13 2.41 17.65
C SER A 55 9.64 2.73 17.80
N ASN A 56 9.01 3.22 16.76
CA ASN A 56 7.66 3.78 16.83
C ASN A 56 6.57 2.83 16.32
N TYR A 57 6.94 1.84 15.50
CA TYR A 57 5.99 0.92 14.85
C TYR A 57 6.37 -0.55 15.06
N PRO A 58 6.37 -1.06 16.31
CA PRO A 58 6.87 -2.39 16.63
C PRO A 58 6.08 -3.54 15.99
N ASN A 59 4.86 -3.28 15.54
CA ASN A 59 4.02 -4.25 14.83
C ASN A 59 4.25 -4.29 13.32
N VAL A 60 5.06 -3.37 12.79
CA VAL A 60 5.42 -3.33 11.36
C VAL A 60 6.58 -4.29 11.12
N LYS A 61 6.41 -5.20 10.16
CA LYS A 61 7.49 -6.06 9.69
C LYS A 61 8.44 -5.24 8.82
N LEU A 62 9.66 -5.03 9.30
CA LEU A 62 10.68 -4.28 8.57
C LEU A 62 11.65 -5.27 7.88
N ILE A 63 11.81 -5.11 6.57
CA ILE A 63 12.81 -5.81 5.76
C ILE A 63 13.82 -4.77 5.28
N GLU A 64 15.08 -5.00 5.58
CA GLU A 64 16.18 -4.10 5.22
C GLU A 64 16.99 -4.71 4.09
N ASN A 65 16.98 -4.07 2.95
CA ASN A 65 17.77 -4.46 1.80
C ASN A 65 19.20 -3.93 1.91
N ASP A 66 20.14 -4.64 1.33
CA ASP A 66 21.56 -4.25 1.24
C ASP A 66 21.82 -3.13 0.23
N LYS A 67 20.87 -2.89 -0.68
CA LYS A 67 20.89 -1.82 -1.70
C LYS A 67 19.47 -1.48 -2.16
N ASN A 68 19.35 -0.40 -2.93
CA ASN A 68 18.10 -0.02 -3.56
C ASN A 68 17.79 -0.90 -4.78
N TYR A 69 16.81 -1.80 -4.66
CA TYR A 69 16.31 -2.66 -5.74
C TYR A 69 15.20 -2.00 -6.58
N GLY A 70 14.91 -0.72 -6.33
CA GLY A 70 13.82 0.00 -6.96
C GLY A 70 12.43 -0.41 -6.44
N TYR A 71 11.40 0.24 -6.98
CA TYR A 71 10.02 0.02 -6.52
C TYR A 71 9.56 -1.43 -6.74
N ALA A 72 9.70 -1.94 -7.96
CA ALA A 72 9.28 -3.30 -8.30
C ALA A 72 10.03 -4.38 -7.50
N GLY A 73 11.34 -4.20 -7.30
CA GLY A 73 12.14 -5.10 -6.48
C GLY A 73 11.67 -5.10 -5.01
N GLY A 74 11.41 -3.93 -4.44
CA GLY A 74 10.84 -3.81 -3.10
C GLY A 74 9.46 -4.46 -2.97
N CYS A 75 8.59 -4.25 -3.95
CA CYS A 75 7.29 -4.92 -3.99
C CYS A 75 7.41 -6.45 -4.00
N ASN A 76 8.29 -7.01 -4.83
CA ASN A 76 8.49 -8.46 -4.92
C ASN A 76 9.02 -9.03 -3.60
N ILE A 77 10.03 -8.39 -3.00
CA ILE A 77 10.59 -8.81 -1.72
C ILE A 77 9.52 -8.80 -0.61
N GLY A 78 8.71 -7.74 -0.57
CA GLY A 78 7.60 -7.64 0.39
C GLY A 78 6.52 -8.70 0.15
N ALA A 79 6.17 -8.98 -1.11
CA ALA A 79 5.20 -10.00 -1.47
C ALA A 79 5.65 -11.41 -1.07
N GLU A 80 6.92 -11.74 -1.23
CA GLU A 80 7.49 -13.02 -0.78
C GLU A 80 7.42 -13.20 0.74
N ALA A 81 7.44 -12.11 1.49
CA ALA A 81 7.37 -12.11 2.94
C ALA A 81 5.95 -12.00 3.51
N ALA A 82 4.95 -11.79 2.65
CA ALA A 82 3.56 -11.59 3.00
C ALA A 82 2.87 -12.91 3.36
N SER A 83 1.89 -12.84 4.27
CA SER A 83 1.10 -13.99 4.72
C SER A 83 -0.41 -13.83 4.47
N GLY A 84 -0.85 -12.65 4.03
CA GLY A 84 -2.26 -12.36 3.79
C GLY A 84 -2.82 -12.99 2.52
N ASP A 85 -4.14 -13.21 2.52
CA ASP A 85 -4.90 -13.68 1.35
C ASP A 85 -4.89 -12.65 0.21
N PHE A 86 -4.78 -11.38 0.56
CA PHE A 86 -4.72 -10.25 -0.36
C PHE A 86 -3.46 -9.43 -0.15
N LEU A 87 -2.87 -8.97 -1.25
CA LEU A 87 -1.71 -8.07 -1.26
C LEU A 87 -2.13 -6.66 -1.65
N ILE A 88 -1.70 -5.67 -0.87
CA ILE A 88 -1.80 -4.25 -1.21
C ILE A 88 -0.38 -3.72 -1.39
N PHE A 89 -0.05 -3.25 -2.58
CA PHE A 89 1.17 -2.49 -2.83
C PHE A 89 0.87 -1.00 -2.64
N LEU A 90 1.51 -0.39 -1.65
CA LEU A 90 1.23 0.97 -1.23
C LEU A 90 2.48 1.84 -1.34
N ASN A 91 2.34 3.01 -1.94
CA ASN A 91 3.40 4.02 -1.89
C ASN A 91 3.49 4.60 -0.48
N ASN A 92 4.70 4.91 -0.05
CA ASN A 92 4.98 5.49 1.26
C ASN A 92 4.55 6.97 1.41
N ASP A 93 4.17 7.63 0.30
CA ASP A 93 3.74 9.04 0.22
C ASP A 93 2.21 9.20 0.13
N THR A 94 1.48 8.30 0.75
CA THR A 94 0.01 8.29 0.74
C THR A 94 -0.57 8.28 2.15
N VAL A 95 -1.74 8.89 2.32
CA VAL A 95 -2.50 8.91 3.58
C VAL A 95 -3.86 8.23 3.37
N GLN A 96 -4.19 7.29 4.22
CA GLN A 96 -5.34 6.41 4.08
C GLN A 96 -6.55 6.88 4.90
N GLU A 97 -7.74 6.76 4.32
CA GLU A 97 -9.00 6.90 5.05
C GLU A 97 -9.28 5.63 5.88
N LYS A 98 -10.02 5.75 6.99
CA LYS A 98 -10.18 4.65 7.96
C LYS A 98 -10.74 3.34 7.38
N ASP A 99 -11.65 3.41 6.42
CA ASP A 99 -12.36 2.24 5.88
C ASP A 99 -11.82 1.77 4.52
N TRP A 100 -10.64 2.23 4.11
CA TRP A 100 -10.09 1.97 2.79
C TRP A 100 -9.91 0.48 2.47
N ILE A 101 -9.36 -0.32 3.40
CA ILE A 101 -9.18 -1.77 3.21
C ILE A 101 -10.53 -2.46 3.07
N SER A 102 -11.49 -2.17 3.95
CA SER A 102 -12.83 -2.75 3.91
C SER A 102 -13.52 -2.49 2.58
N ASN A 103 -13.36 -1.30 2.02
CA ASN A 103 -13.93 -0.93 0.73
C ASN A 103 -13.25 -1.68 -0.43
N LEU A 104 -11.92 -1.85 -0.39
CA LEU A 104 -11.18 -2.64 -1.40
C LEU A 104 -11.58 -4.12 -1.35
N ILE A 105 -11.62 -4.72 -0.16
CA ILE A 105 -12.02 -6.12 0.04
C ILE A 105 -13.46 -6.36 -0.39
N LYS A 106 -14.37 -5.44 -0.08
CA LYS A 106 -15.75 -5.52 -0.56
C LYS A 106 -15.83 -5.49 -2.09
N THR A 107 -15.04 -4.65 -2.73
CA THR A 107 -15.05 -4.50 -4.18
C THR A 107 -14.45 -5.72 -4.86
N ILE A 108 -13.28 -6.20 -4.43
CA ILE A 108 -12.63 -7.35 -5.07
C ILE A 108 -13.48 -8.64 -4.93
N ASN A 109 -14.21 -8.78 -3.83
CA ASN A 109 -15.10 -9.93 -3.60
C ASN A 109 -16.50 -9.78 -4.24
N SER A 110 -16.79 -8.70 -4.95
CA SER A 110 -18.09 -8.49 -5.58
C SER A 110 -18.32 -9.30 -6.86
N ASP A 111 -17.25 -9.73 -7.52
CA ASP A 111 -17.28 -10.59 -8.72
C ASP A 111 -15.98 -11.40 -8.78
N ASP A 112 -16.07 -12.71 -8.96
CA ASP A 112 -14.91 -13.63 -9.07
C ASP A 112 -13.98 -13.32 -10.26
N LYS A 113 -14.40 -12.48 -11.19
CA LYS A 113 -13.59 -12.03 -12.31
C LYS A 113 -12.70 -10.84 -12.00
N ILE A 114 -12.88 -10.20 -10.83
CA ILE A 114 -12.06 -9.07 -10.42
C ILE A 114 -10.74 -9.61 -9.85
N ALA A 115 -9.66 -9.43 -10.59
CA ALA A 115 -8.32 -9.86 -10.16
C ALA A 115 -7.56 -8.77 -9.39
N ALA A 116 -7.88 -7.51 -9.58
CA ALA A 116 -7.26 -6.37 -8.90
C ALA A 116 -8.21 -5.18 -8.78
N VAL A 117 -8.02 -4.39 -7.76
CA VAL A 117 -8.77 -3.15 -7.51
C VAL A 117 -7.81 -2.02 -7.15
N GLN A 118 -8.17 -0.80 -7.48
CA GLN A 118 -7.42 0.40 -7.13
C GLN A 118 -8.36 1.37 -6.41
N PRO A 119 -7.92 2.00 -5.30
CA PRO A 119 -8.71 3.06 -4.67
C PRO A 119 -8.74 4.32 -5.53
N LYS A 120 -9.71 5.17 -5.26
CA LYS A 120 -9.71 6.54 -5.77
C LYS A 120 -8.60 7.33 -5.06
N ILE A 121 -7.68 7.92 -5.83
CA ILE A 121 -6.56 8.70 -5.32
C ILE A 121 -6.89 10.19 -5.50
N LEU A 122 -7.00 10.89 -4.39
CA LEU A 122 -7.26 12.32 -4.34
C LEU A 122 -5.98 13.10 -4.07
N ASN A 123 -5.93 14.32 -4.53
CA ASN A 123 -4.83 15.23 -4.21
C ASN A 123 -4.77 15.46 -2.70
N TYR A 124 -3.56 15.42 -2.15
CA TYR A 124 -3.34 15.54 -0.70
C TYR A 124 -3.77 16.90 -0.14
N TYR A 125 -3.53 17.99 -0.89
CA TYR A 125 -3.84 19.36 -0.48
C TYR A 125 -5.26 19.82 -0.83
N ASP A 126 -5.83 19.27 -1.91
CA ASP A 126 -7.23 19.55 -2.31
C ASP A 126 -7.94 18.24 -2.62
N ARG A 127 -8.65 17.72 -1.64
CA ARG A 127 -9.37 16.44 -1.73
C ARG A 127 -10.62 16.47 -2.63
N ASN A 128 -10.94 17.60 -3.25
CA ASN A 128 -12.02 17.70 -4.22
C ASN A 128 -11.58 17.34 -5.64
N VAL A 129 -10.26 17.18 -5.86
CA VAL A 129 -9.69 16.83 -7.15
C VAL A 129 -8.89 15.54 -7.08
N PHE A 130 -8.76 14.85 -8.20
CA PHE A 130 -7.87 13.70 -8.30
C PHE A 130 -6.40 14.16 -8.29
N ASP A 131 -5.52 13.31 -7.78
CA ASP A 131 -4.09 13.64 -7.74
C ASP A 131 -3.52 13.80 -9.15
N TYR A 132 -3.87 12.87 -10.07
CA TYR A 132 -3.47 12.95 -11.48
C TYR A 132 -4.44 12.16 -12.38
N ALA A 133 -4.25 12.24 -13.69
CA ALA A 133 -4.96 11.43 -14.66
C ALA A 133 -4.69 9.94 -14.39
N GLY A 134 -5.70 9.19 -14.03
CA GLY A 134 -5.59 7.79 -13.59
C GLY A 134 -5.82 7.59 -12.08
N GLY A 135 -5.92 8.65 -11.28
CA GLY A 135 -6.30 8.57 -9.88
C GLY A 135 -7.72 7.99 -9.62
N SER A 136 -8.49 7.76 -10.65
CA SER A 136 -9.79 7.07 -10.65
C SER A 136 -9.78 5.77 -11.45
N GLY A 137 -8.61 5.17 -11.65
CA GLY A 137 -8.40 4.03 -12.52
C GLY A 137 -8.11 4.44 -13.97
N GLY A 138 -7.94 3.46 -14.83
CA GLY A 138 -7.58 3.65 -16.23
C GLY A 138 -8.15 2.56 -17.13
N HIS A 139 -7.87 2.70 -18.39
CA HIS A 139 -8.15 1.70 -19.40
C HIS A 139 -6.84 1.14 -19.96
N MET A 140 -6.93 -0.01 -20.58
CA MET A 140 -5.82 -0.63 -21.28
C MET A 140 -6.34 -1.10 -22.64
N ASP A 141 -5.60 -0.82 -23.69
CA ASP A 141 -5.96 -1.31 -25.02
C ASP A 141 -5.51 -2.78 -25.23
N ILE A 142 -5.80 -3.33 -26.38
CA ILE A 142 -5.45 -4.73 -26.72
C ILE A 142 -3.94 -4.97 -26.82
N TYR A 143 -3.13 -3.90 -26.89
CA TYR A 143 -1.66 -3.95 -26.92
C TYR A 143 -1.05 -3.68 -25.56
N CYS A 144 -1.85 -3.64 -24.50
CA CYS A 144 -1.44 -3.36 -23.13
C CYS A 144 -0.90 -1.93 -22.90
N PHE A 145 -1.28 -0.95 -23.72
CA PHE A 145 -0.99 0.45 -23.45
C PHE A 145 -2.02 1.04 -22.48
N PRO A 146 -1.60 1.51 -21.30
CA PRO A 146 -2.51 2.16 -20.36
C PRO A 146 -2.85 3.58 -20.82
N PHE A 147 -4.10 3.99 -20.62
CA PHE A 147 -4.54 5.37 -20.83
C PHE A 147 -5.53 5.80 -19.75
N ALA A 148 -5.57 7.10 -19.47
CA ALA A 148 -6.44 7.66 -18.45
C ALA A 148 -7.91 7.58 -18.84
N ARG A 149 -8.75 7.45 -17.83
CA ARG A 149 -10.20 7.52 -17.96
C ARG A 149 -10.66 8.98 -17.92
#